data_f84ddec0b7e408f225f4dfaacd1e3b58
#
_entry.id   f84ddec0b7e408f225f4dfaacd1e3b58
#
_cell.length_a   1.000
_cell.length_b   1.000
_cell.length_c   1.000
_cell.angle_alpha   90.00
_cell.angle_beta   90.00
_cell.angle_gamma   90.00
#
_symmetry.space_group_name_H-M   'P 1'
#
loop_
_entity.id
_entity.type
_entity.pdbx_description
1 polymer ?
#
loop_
_entity_poly.entity_id
_entity_poly.type
_entity_poly.pdbx_seq_one_letter_code
_entity_poly.pdbx_strand_id
1 'polypeptide(L)'
;TVSIKNRLMISTGRVHDQIRIFDLEGNLKKVIYGPDYTEKRHRPRFEYFYQSCIGKDEIYASYLNEYILEKNFPEDIIVMNLDGKYEKTLHVGKPICGMEYNENYNRLYLSTNDYPQFGYIQL
;
A
#
# COMPACT_ATOMS: atom_id res chain seq x y z
N THR A 1 -3.11 0.10 -8.77
CA THR A 1 -2.69 -1.31 -9.00
C THR A 1 -3.87 -2.15 -9.51
N VAL A 2 -3.60 -3.06 -10.44
CA VAL A 2 -4.60 -3.98 -11.03
C VAL A 2 -4.09 -5.41 -10.96
N SER A 3 -4.95 -6.34 -10.55
CA SER A 3 -4.71 -7.78 -10.62
C SER A 3 -5.80 -8.44 -11.47
N ILE A 4 -5.43 -8.88 -12.67
CA ILE A 4 -6.34 -9.62 -13.55
C ILE A 4 -6.73 -10.96 -12.93
N LYS A 5 -5.77 -11.65 -12.32
CA LYS A 5 -6.00 -12.94 -11.66
C LYS A 5 -7.02 -12.85 -10.53
N ASN A 6 -6.89 -11.87 -9.67
CA ASN A 6 -7.80 -11.64 -8.54
C ASN A 6 -9.05 -10.85 -8.94
N ARG A 7 -9.15 -10.39 -10.20
CA ARG A 7 -10.23 -9.56 -10.75
C ARG A 7 -10.51 -8.31 -9.93
N LEU A 8 -9.43 -7.66 -9.43
CA LEU A 8 -9.49 -6.49 -8.56
C LEU A 8 -8.62 -5.35 -9.09
N MET A 9 -9.09 -4.13 -8.85
CA MET A 9 -8.31 -2.91 -8.94
C MET A 9 -8.25 -2.25 -7.57
N ILE A 10 -7.10 -1.66 -7.23
CA ILE A 10 -6.89 -0.94 -5.98
C ILE A 10 -6.43 0.48 -6.27
N SER A 11 -7.08 1.43 -5.64
CA SER A 11 -6.65 2.82 -5.59
C SER A 11 -6.30 3.18 -4.16
N THR A 12 -5.06 3.59 -3.93
CA THR A 12 -4.58 4.08 -2.64
C THR A 12 -4.73 5.59 -2.55
N GLY A 13 -5.24 6.06 -1.42
CA GLY A 13 -5.37 7.49 -1.15
C GLY A 13 -4.07 8.05 -0.58
N ARG A 14 -3.32 8.82 -1.39
CA ARG A 14 -2.11 9.48 -0.90
C ARG A 14 -2.43 10.58 0.13
N VAL A 15 -3.44 11.38 -0.14
CA VAL A 15 -3.88 12.50 0.74
C VAL A 15 -5.11 12.15 1.57
N HIS A 16 -5.66 10.95 1.40
CA HIS A 16 -6.77 10.42 2.19
C HIS A 16 -6.35 9.09 2.77
N ASP A 17 -6.56 8.89 4.06
CA ASP A 17 -6.24 7.65 4.76
C ASP A 17 -7.24 6.55 4.42
N GLN A 18 -7.24 6.15 3.16
CA GLN A 18 -8.15 5.11 2.65
C GLN A 18 -7.59 4.39 1.41
N ILE A 19 -8.03 3.15 1.26
CA ILE A 19 -7.84 2.33 0.06
C ILE A 19 -9.21 2.00 -0.51
N ARG A 20 -9.37 2.10 -1.81
CA ARG A 20 -10.59 1.72 -2.53
C ARG A 20 -10.34 0.49 -3.37
N ILE A 21 -11.20 -0.50 -3.22
CA ILE A 21 -11.17 -1.75 -3.99
C ILE A 21 -12.32 -1.73 -5.00
N PHE A 22 -12.01 -1.99 -6.26
CA PHE A 22 -12.95 -2.05 -7.37
C PHE A 22 -12.88 -3.42 -8.05
N ASP A 23 -13.96 -3.83 -8.73
CA ASP A 23 -13.88 -4.90 -9.72
C ASP A 23 -13.23 -4.40 -11.02
N LEU A 24 -13.02 -5.31 -11.99
CA LEU A 24 -12.43 -4.94 -13.30
C LEU A 24 -13.38 -4.13 -14.19
N GLU A 25 -14.66 -4.10 -13.88
CA GLU A 25 -15.68 -3.29 -14.53
C GLU A 25 -15.72 -1.85 -13.99
N GLY A 26 -14.93 -1.56 -12.92
CA GLY A 26 -14.83 -0.25 -12.30
C GLY A 26 -15.85 0.01 -11.19
N ASN A 27 -16.61 -0.99 -10.76
CA ASN A 27 -17.56 -0.84 -9.66
C ASN A 27 -16.82 -0.87 -8.32
N LEU A 28 -17.12 0.10 -7.46
CA LEU A 28 -16.56 0.14 -6.10
C LEU A 28 -17.12 -1.03 -5.27
N LYS A 29 -16.22 -1.89 -4.81
CA LYS A 29 -16.56 -3.04 -3.95
C LYS A 29 -16.44 -2.70 -2.48
N LYS A 30 -15.38 -1.96 -2.12
CA LYS A 30 -15.08 -1.67 -0.71
C LYS A 30 -14.22 -0.43 -0.57
N VAL A 31 -14.41 0.27 0.55
CA VAL A 31 -13.49 1.29 1.07
C VAL A 31 -12.90 0.76 2.37
N ILE A 32 -11.57 0.76 2.44
CA ILE A 32 -10.82 0.43 3.66
C ILE A 32 -10.29 1.75 4.19
N TYR A 33 -10.53 2.01 5.45
CA TYR A 33 -10.01 3.19 6.14
C TYR A 33 -8.71 2.82 6.84
N GLY A 34 -7.71 3.67 6.73
CA GLY A 34 -6.44 3.50 7.42
C GLY A 34 -6.55 3.77 8.93
N PRO A 35 -5.46 3.49 9.68
CA PRO A 35 -5.47 3.59 11.13
C PRO A 35 -5.70 5.01 11.67
N ASP A 36 -5.37 6.02 10.87
CA ASP A 36 -5.48 7.44 11.26
C ASP A 36 -6.66 8.16 10.60
N TYR A 37 -7.55 7.41 9.97
CA TYR A 37 -8.73 7.97 9.33
C TYR A 37 -9.64 8.67 10.33
N THR A 38 -10.03 9.91 10.01
CA THR A 38 -11.02 10.67 10.76
C THR A 38 -12.02 11.33 9.81
N GLU A 39 -13.31 11.08 10.00
CA GLU A 39 -14.39 11.71 9.21
C GLU A 39 -14.40 13.24 9.29
N LYS A 40 -13.93 13.79 10.41
CA LYS A 40 -14.06 15.21 10.74
C LYS A 40 -12.84 16.08 10.40
N ARG A 41 -11.72 15.49 10.00
CA ARG A 41 -10.48 16.25 9.72
C ARG A 41 -9.84 15.79 8.43
N HIS A 42 -10.16 16.47 7.35
CA HIS A 42 -9.25 16.51 6.22
C HIS A 42 -7.95 17.17 6.71
N ARG A 43 -6.85 16.42 6.73
CA ARG A 43 -5.51 16.95 6.99
C ARG A 43 -4.84 17.22 5.62
N PRO A 44 -5.04 18.40 5.01
CA PRO A 44 -4.71 18.61 3.58
C PRO A 44 -3.22 18.57 3.26
N ARG A 45 -2.38 18.26 4.23
CA ARG A 45 -0.92 18.23 4.06
C ARG A 45 -0.29 16.97 4.61
N PHE A 46 -1.07 15.91 4.87
CA PHE A 46 -0.57 14.60 5.27
C PHE A 46 -0.60 13.65 4.09
N GLU A 47 0.39 12.80 4.01
CA GLU A 47 0.45 11.65 3.10
C GLU A 47 0.28 10.36 3.90
N TYR A 48 -0.48 9.43 3.35
CA TYR A 48 -0.83 8.18 4.00
C TYR A 48 -0.31 6.97 3.21
N PHE A 49 -1.06 6.51 2.23
CA PHE A 49 -0.65 5.39 1.39
C PHE A 49 0.15 5.87 0.19
N TYR A 50 1.34 5.34 -0.01
CA TYR A 50 2.23 5.79 -1.07
C TYR A 50 2.20 4.86 -2.27
N GLN A 51 2.42 3.56 -2.07
CA GLN A 51 2.42 2.52 -3.07
C GLN A 51 1.54 1.35 -2.64
N SER A 52 1.03 0.59 -3.60
CA SER A 52 0.37 -0.67 -3.31
C SER A 52 0.59 -1.68 -4.42
N CYS A 53 0.56 -2.96 -4.08
CA CYS A 53 0.46 -4.06 -5.03
C CYS A 53 -0.45 -5.16 -4.49
N ILE A 54 -0.90 -6.03 -5.39
CA ILE A 54 -1.77 -7.15 -5.07
C ILE A 54 -0.93 -8.42 -5.24
N GLY A 55 -0.80 -9.18 -4.16
CA GLY A 55 -0.19 -10.49 -4.15
C GLY A 55 -1.16 -11.59 -4.54
N LYS A 56 -0.80 -12.82 -4.20
CA LYS A 56 -1.65 -13.98 -4.46
C LYS A 56 -2.96 -13.91 -3.67
N ASP A 57 -2.88 -13.69 -2.37
CA ASP A 57 -4.01 -13.71 -1.44
C ASP A 57 -4.04 -12.44 -0.54
N GLU A 58 -3.11 -11.52 -0.74
CA GLU A 58 -2.89 -10.34 0.11
C GLU A 58 -2.74 -9.06 -0.69
N ILE A 59 -3.05 -7.95 -0.05
CA ILE A 59 -2.81 -6.59 -0.51
C ILE A 59 -1.68 -6.02 0.34
N TYR A 60 -0.66 -5.47 -0.32
CA TYR A 60 0.46 -4.77 0.31
C TYR A 60 0.33 -3.29 0.03
N ALA A 61 0.38 -2.45 1.06
CA ALA A 61 0.30 -1.00 0.91
C ALA A 61 1.32 -0.32 1.82
N SER A 62 2.23 0.44 1.24
CA SER A 62 3.19 1.22 2.01
C SER A 62 2.51 2.41 2.66
N TYR A 63 2.79 2.66 3.95
CA TYR A 63 2.06 3.60 4.79
C TYR A 63 3.01 4.56 5.51
N LEU A 64 2.72 5.84 5.45
CA LEU A 64 3.59 6.89 5.98
C LEU A 64 2.96 7.65 7.16
N ASN A 65 1.78 8.22 6.99
CA ASN A 65 1.13 9.13 7.94
C ASN A 65 2.01 10.31 8.38
N GLU A 66 2.59 11.02 7.43
CA GLU A 66 3.46 12.16 7.70
C GLU A 66 3.05 13.42 6.94
N TYR A 67 3.60 14.55 7.39
CA TYR A 67 3.39 15.83 6.75
C TYR A 67 4.16 15.92 5.43
N ILE A 68 3.49 16.32 4.35
CA ILE A 68 4.03 16.31 2.97
C ILE A 68 5.35 17.08 2.80
N LEU A 69 5.63 18.04 3.68
CA LEU A 69 6.87 18.82 3.61
C LEU A 69 8.09 18.10 4.18
N GLU A 70 7.90 17.02 4.94
CA GLU A 70 9.00 16.21 5.48
C GLU A 70 9.73 15.44 4.37
N LYS A 71 9.06 15.22 3.22
CA LYS A 71 9.59 14.50 2.04
C LYS A 71 10.13 13.11 2.35
N ASN A 72 9.58 12.47 3.38
CA ASN A 72 9.92 11.11 3.74
C ASN A 72 9.19 10.10 2.83
N PHE A 73 9.73 8.91 2.77
CA PHE A 73 9.08 7.76 2.15
C PHE A 73 8.67 6.78 3.24
N PRO A 74 7.59 6.01 3.04
CA PRO A 74 7.17 5.00 4.00
C PRO A 74 8.24 3.93 4.19
N GLU A 75 8.41 3.49 5.43
CA GLU A 75 9.28 2.37 5.80
C GLU A 75 8.49 1.14 6.24
N ASP A 76 7.17 1.29 6.34
CA ASP A 76 6.23 0.26 6.74
C ASP A 76 5.31 -0.15 5.60
N ILE A 77 4.95 -1.44 5.57
CA ILE A 77 3.97 -2.01 4.65
C ILE A 77 2.85 -2.62 5.46
N ILE A 78 1.65 -2.10 5.30
CA ILE A 78 0.43 -2.70 5.83
C ILE A 78 0.03 -3.85 4.91
N VAL A 79 -0.18 -5.03 5.49
CA VAL A 79 -0.65 -6.23 4.80
C VAL A 79 -2.09 -6.49 5.17
N MET A 80 -2.93 -6.70 4.15
CA MET A 80 -4.35 -6.98 4.28
C MET A 80 -4.69 -8.19 3.40
N ASN A 81 -5.72 -8.94 3.75
CA ASN A 81 -6.28 -9.92 2.82
C ASN A 81 -7.03 -9.21 1.66
N LEU A 82 -7.48 -9.96 0.66
CA LEU A 82 -8.17 -9.41 -0.52
C LEU A 82 -9.53 -8.75 -0.18
N ASP A 83 -10.10 -9.04 0.99
CA ASP A 83 -11.28 -8.35 1.51
C ASP A 83 -10.94 -7.05 2.24
N GLY A 84 -9.65 -6.72 2.36
CA GLY A 84 -9.15 -5.53 3.03
C GLY A 84 -9.14 -5.60 4.54
N LYS A 85 -9.18 -6.79 5.12
CA LYS A 85 -8.98 -6.99 6.56
C LYS A 85 -7.49 -6.95 6.87
N TYR A 86 -7.10 -6.12 7.84
CA TYR A 86 -5.72 -6.04 8.33
C TYR A 86 -5.24 -7.40 8.85
N GLU A 87 -4.02 -7.76 8.52
CA GLU A 87 -3.36 -8.98 8.98
C GLU A 87 -2.08 -8.68 9.78
N LYS A 88 -1.18 -7.88 9.21
CA LYS A 88 0.11 -7.56 9.83
C LYS A 88 0.71 -6.28 9.24
N THR A 89 1.75 -5.76 9.90
CA THR A 89 2.63 -4.72 9.35
C THR A 89 4.04 -5.29 9.20
N LEU A 90 4.64 -5.06 8.04
CA LEU A 90 6.04 -5.38 7.78
C LEU A 90 6.87 -4.11 7.96
N HIS A 91 7.78 -4.11 8.94
CA HIS A 91 8.72 -3.02 9.17
C HIS A 91 9.97 -3.25 8.32
N VAL A 92 10.12 -2.49 7.25
CA VAL A 92 11.24 -2.63 6.30
C VAL A 92 12.47 -1.87 6.78
N GLY A 93 12.27 -0.72 7.45
CA GLY A 93 13.33 0.14 7.94
C GLY A 93 14.17 0.78 6.82
N LYS A 94 13.57 0.90 5.63
CA LYS A 94 14.14 1.56 4.45
C LYS A 94 13.06 2.35 3.72
N PRO A 95 13.38 3.54 3.19
CA PRO A 95 12.40 4.39 2.51
C PRO A 95 11.94 3.78 1.18
N ILE A 96 10.71 3.30 1.14
CA ILE A 96 10.11 2.56 0.01
C ILE A 96 9.60 3.53 -1.04
N CYS A 97 10.19 3.49 -2.25
CA CYS A 97 9.78 4.30 -3.40
C CYS A 97 8.91 3.54 -4.39
N GLY A 98 9.05 2.22 -4.45
CA GLY A 98 8.30 1.35 -5.35
C GLY A 98 8.17 -0.04 -4.78
N MET A 99 7.10 -0.74 -5.20
CA MET A 99 6.77 -2.05 -4.69
C MET A 99 6.06 -2.88 -5.76
N GLU A 100 6.50 -4.13 -5.94
CA GLU A 100 5.94 -5.06 -6.92
C GLU A 100 5.97 -6.49 -6.39
N TYR A 101 4.86 -7.22 -6.53
CA TYR A 101 4.79 -8.63 -6.14
C TYR A 101 5.09 -9.54 -7.33
N ASN A 102 5.96 -10.53 -7.11
CA ASN A 102 6.26 -11.57 -8.08
C ASN A 102 5.76 -12.93 -7.58
N GLU A 103 4.75 -13.46 -8.27
CA GLU A 103 4.09 -14.70 -7.90
C GLU A 103 5.00 -15.94 -8.05
N ASN A 104 5.86 -15.97 -9.09
CA ASN A 104 6.70 -17.14 -9.36
C ASN A 104 7.70 -17.43 -8.24
N TYR A 105 8.16 -16.37 -7.57
CA TYR A 105 9.14 -16.49 -6.49
C TYR A 105 8.52 -16.24 -5.11
N ASN A 106 7.23 -15.90 -5.06
CA ASN A 106 6.54 -15.46 -3.84
C ASN A 106 7.34 -14.37 -3.10
N ARG A 107 7.69 -13.30 -3.83
CA ARG A 107 8.53 -12.20 -3.35
C ARG A 107 7.88 -10.85 -3.55
N LEU A 108 8.07 -9.99 -2.57
CA LEU A 108 7.76 -8.57 -2.68
C LEU A 108 9.06 -7.83 -2.98
N TYR A 109 9.21 -7.35 -4.21
CA TYR A 109 10.35 -6.55 -4.63
C TYR A 109 10.12 -5.10 -4.24
N LEU A 110 11.17 -4.44 -3.76
CA LEU A 110 11.16 -3.08 -3.28
C LEU A 110 12.24 -2.27 -3.98
N SER A 111 11.91 -1.07 -4.43
CA SER A 111 12.89 -0.03 -4.69
C SER A 111 12.90 0.95 -3.52
N THR A 112 14.09 1.39 -3.12
CA THR A 112 14.28 2.26 -1.96
C THR A 112 15.03 3.53 -2.35
N ASN A 113 14.82 4.62 -1.61
CA ASN A 113 15.57 5.87 -1.76
C ASN A 113 16.84 5.90 -0.89
N ASP A 114 17.37 4.73 -0.54
CA ASP A 114 18.58 4.54 0.24
C ASP A 114 19.39 3.38 -0.34
N TYR A 115 20.61 3.18 0.13
CA TYR A 115 21.44 2.06 -0.30
C TYR A 115 21.20 0.82 0.59
N PRO A 116 21.02 -0.40 -0.01
CA PRO A 116 20.88 -0.69 -1.43
C PRO A 116 19.55 -0.18 -2.00
N GLN A 117 19.56 0.32 -3.24
CA GLN A 117 18.38 0.90 -3.89
C GLN A 117 17.34 -0.14 -4.33
N PHE A 118 17.65 -1.40 -4.18
CA PHE A 118 16.77 -2.51 -4.56
C PHE A 118 16.93 -3.69 -3.62
N GLY A 119 15.82 -4.34 -3.30
CA GLY A 119 15.78 -5.53 -2.47
C GLY A 119 14.48 -6.30 -2.62
N TYR A 120 14.31 -7.34 -1.83
CA TYR A 120 13.06 -8.09 -1.76
C TYR A 120 12.80 -8.63 -0.36
N ILE A 121 11.53 -8.89 -0.09
CA ILE A 121 11.06 -9.64 1.07
C ILE A 121 10.60 -11.00 0.57
N GLN A 122 11.09 -12.08 1.17
CA GLN A 122 10.56 -13.42 0.96
C GLN A 122 9.27 -13.58 1.78
N LEU A 123 8.18 -13.87 1.12
CA LEU A 123 6.86 -14.03 1.73
C LEU A 123 6.55 -15.48 2.07
#